data_c450c2b867ba3e92ccd5e10436af9ca3
#
_entry.id   c450c2b867ba3e92ccd5e10436af9ca3
#
_cell.length_a   1.000
_cell.length_b   1.000
_cell.length_c   1.000
_cell.angle_alpha   90.00
_cell.angle_beta   90.00
_cell.angle_gamma   90.00
#
_symmetry.space_group_name_H-M   'P 1'
#
loop_
_entity.id
_entity.type
_entity.pdbx_description
1 polymer ?
#
loop_
_entity_poly.entity_id
_entity_poly.type
_entity_poly.pdbx_seq_one_letter_code
_entity_poly.pdbx_strand_id
1 'polypeptide(L)'
;MSTPETTPVPAAADHMPSVLFVCVHNAGRSQMAAGFLTHLSGGEVEVRSAGSLPGDQVNPSAVAAMAEVGIDISRQTPKVLTTDAVQSSDVVITMGCGDACPIFPGKRYLDWQLDDPAGQGVEAVRPIRDEIRVRVEALLAELLPGHRLAPPTAG
;
A
#
# COMPACT_ATOMS: atom_id res chain seq x y z
N MET A 1 -6.59 -39.91 9.44
CA MET A 1 -6.50 -39.36 9.14
C MET A 1 -6.35 -38.54 9.00
N SER A 2 -6.45 -38.23 9.00
CA SER A 2 -6.40 -37.40 8.84
C SER A 2 -6.12 -36.58 8.50
N THR A 3 -6.02 -36.28 8.42
CA THR A 3 -5.83 -35.43 8.18
C THR A 3 -5.47 -34.68 7.73
N PRO A 4 -5.46 -34.49 7.64
CA PRO A 4 -5.22 -33.54 7.20
C PRO A 4 -4.85 -32.71 6.90
N GLU A 5 -4.82 -32.77 7.02
CA GLU A 5 -4.55 -32.05 6.83
C GLU A 5 -4.04 -31.33 6.41
N THR A 6 -3.94 -31.45 6.45
CA THR A 6 -3.49 -30.74 6.15
C THR A 6 -3.14 -30.08 5.51
N THR A 7 -3.37 -30.00 5.29
CA THR A 7 -3.09 -29.42 4.70
C THR A 7 -2.68 -28.48 4.46
N PRO A 8 -2.19 -28.27 4.33
CA PRO A 8 -1.46 -27.24 4.31
C PRO A 8 -1.60 -26.28 3.38
N VAL A 9 -1.69 -26.55 2.55
CA VAL A 9 -2.02 -25.67 1.71
C VAL A 9 -2.86 -24.72 2.24
N PRO A 10 -3.59 -25.07 2.97
CA PRO A 10 -4.44 -24.16 3.51
C PRO A 10 -3.76 -23.06 4.18
N ALA A 11 -2.64 -23.26 4.68
CA ALA A 11 -1.98 -22.18 5.27
C ALA A 11 -1.89 -21.05 4.30
N ALA A 12 -1.58 -21.33 3.09
CA ALA A 12 -1.51 -20.28 2.13
C ALA A 12 -2.88 -19.75 1.81
N ALA A 13 -3.88 -20.57 1.80
CA ALA A 13 -5.21 -20.11 1.52
C ALA A 13 -5.78 -19.30 2.66
N ASP A 14 -5.39 -19.65 3.88
CA ASP A 14 -5.90 -18.93 5.04
C ASP A 14 -5.11 -17.70 5.34
N HIS A 15 -3.89 -17.60 4.87
CA HIS A 15 -3.05 -16.46 5.17
C HIS A 15 -3.42 -15.28 4.29
N MET A 16 -3.84 -14.21 4.92
CA MET A 16 -4.13 -12.99 4.18
C MET A 16 -2.81 -12.27 3.96
N PRO A 17 -2.45 -11.99 2.71
CA PRO A 17 -1.22 -11.23 2.47
C PRO A 17 -1.28 -9.87 3.16
N SER A 18 -0.16 -9.42 3.66
CA SER A 18 -0.09 -8.10 4.27
C SER A 18 1.00 -7.27 3.60
N VAL A 19 0.70 -6.01 3.34
CA VAL A 19 1.59 -5.10 2.64
C VAL A 19 1.73 -3.83 3.46
N LEU A 20 2.97 -3.38 3.62
CA LEU A 20 3.26 -2.12 4.28
C LEU A 20 3.86 -1.16 3.26
N PHE A 21 3.24 -0.01 3.10
CA PHE A 21 3.78 1.05 2.24
C PHE A 21 4.49 2.08 3.11
N VAL A 22 5.72 2.42 2.77
CA VAL A 22 6.53 3.33 3.56
C VAL A 22 7.03 4.48 2.69
N CYS A 23 6.80 5.69 3.13
CA CYS A 23 7.45 6.87 2.54
C CYS A 23 7.93 7.74 3.69
N VAL A 24 8.46 8.92 3.40
CA VAL A 24 9.04 9.72 4.47
C VAL A 24 7.95 10.21 5.43
N HIS A 25 6.95 10.90 4.91
CA HIS A 25 5.96 11.56 5.75
C HIS A 25 4.65 10.80 5.95
N ASN A 26 4.43 9.71 5.23
CA ASN A 26 3.18 8.96 5.27
C ASN A 26 1.98 9.90 5.07
N ALA A 27 2.16 10.89 4.24
CA ALA A 27 1.14 11.90 4.01
C ALA A 27 0.66 11.95 2.56
N GLY A 28 1.38 11.33 1.64
CA GLY A 28 1.03 11.35 0.23
C GLY A 28 1.15 9.99 -0.42
N ARG A 29 2.36 9.65 -0.89
CA ARG A 29 2.56 8.45 -1.70
C ARG A 29 2.08 7.17 -1.02
N SER A 30 2.50 6.93 0.21
CA SER A 30 2.12 5.70 0.91
C SER A 30 0.64 5.66 1.24
N GLN A 31 0.04 6.82 1.52
CA GLN A 31 -1.41 6.87 1.80
C GLN A 31 -2.21 6.59 0.53
N MET A 32 -1.77 7.10 -0.61
CA MET A 32 -2.44 6.83 -1.88
C MET A 32 -2.33 5.36 -2.24
N ALA A 33 -1.13 4.78 -2.07
CA ALA A 33 -0.92 3.37 -2.38
C ALA A 33 -1.78 2.48 -1.49
N ALA A 34 -1.83 2.79 -0.19
CA ALA A 34 -2.66 2.03 0.73
C ALA A 34 -4.14 2.15 0.36
N GLY A 35 -4.57 3.33 -0.04
CA GLY A 35 -5.95 3.53 -0.47
C GLY A 35 -6.30 2.68 -1.70
N PHE A 36 -5.42 2.66 -2.69
CA PHE A 36 -5.67 1.85 -3.87
C PHE A 36 -5.69 0.36 -3.53
N LEU A 37 -4.73 -0.12 -2.78
CA LEU A 37 -4.67 -1.55 -2.50
C LEU A 37 -5.86 -2.00 -1.66
N THR A 38 -6.25 -1.21 -0.68
CA THR A 38 -7.42 -1.52 0.12
C THR A 38 -8.67 -1.59 -0.76
N HIS A 39 -8.83 -0.61 -1.64
CA HIS A 39 -10.00 -0.54 -2.50
C HIS A 39 -10.02 -1.67 -3.53
N LEU A 40 -8.90 -1.89 -4.20
CA LEU A 40 -8.86 -2.84 -5.31
C LEU A 40 -8.84 -4.29 -4.83
N SER A 41 -8.30 -4.55 -3.64
CA SER A 41 -8.25 -5.92 -3.13
C SER A 41 -9.58 -6.38 -2.54
N GLY A 42 -10.50 -5.44 -2.30
CA GLY A 42 -11.78 -5.81 -1.73
C GLY A 42 -11.67 -6.40 -0.33
N GLY A 43 -10.62 -6.04 0.39
CA GLY A 43 -10.42 -6.53 1.75
C GLY A 43 -9.63 -7.83 1.84
N GLU A 44 -9.11 -8.32 0.72
CA GLU A 44 -8.39 -9.60 0.73
C GLU A 44 -6.90 -9.45 1.00
N VAL A 45 -6.44 -8.22 1.20
CA VAL A 45 -5.05 -7.93 1.56
C VAL A 45 -5.07 -7.02 2.78
N GLU A 46 -4.24 -7.33 3.76
CA GLU A 46 -4.10 -6.46 4.91
C GLU A 46 -3.13 -5.34 4.53
N VAL A 47 -3.56 -4.10 4.68
CA VAL A 47 -2.80 -2.95 4.17
C VAL A 47 -2.43 -2.03 5.31
N ARG A 48 -1.16 -1.65 5.37
CA ARG A 48 -0.65 -0.69 6.35
C ARG A 48 0.18 0.35 5.63
N SER A 49 0.30 1.51 6.23
CA SER A 49 1.20 2.54 5.72
C SER A 49 1.89 3.23 6.89
N ALA A 50 3.09 3.74 6.67
CA ALA A 50 3.86 4.40 7.73
C ALA A 50 4.89 5.32 7.11
N GLY A 51 5.48 6.18 7.94
CA GLY A 51 6.53 7.08 7.52
C GLY A 51 7.68 7.12 8.49
N SER A 52 8.87 7.34 7.99
CA SER A 52 10.05 7.48 8.85
C SER A 52 9.99 8.79 9.64
N LEU A 53 9.37 9.83 9.08
CA LEU A 53 9.14 11.11 9.76
C LEU A 53 7.71 11.54 9.45
N PRO A 54 6.73 10.98 10.16
CA PRO A 54 5.32 11.24 9.79
C PRO A 54 4.96 12.71 9.90
N GLY A 55 4.19 13.18 8.94
CA GLY A 55 3.67 14.54 8.96
C GLY A 55 2.48 14.65 9.91
N ASP A 56 1.91 15.83 9.97
CA ASP A 56 0.78 16.08 10.87
C ASP A 56 -0.53 15.57 10.30
N GLN A 57 -0.67 15.61 9.00
CA GLN A 57 -1.92 15.21 8.35
C GLN A 57 -1.63 14.73 6.95
N VAL A 58 -2.60 14.04 6.36
CA VAL A 58 -2.50 13.60 4.98
C VAL A 58 -2.53 14.82 4.08
N ASN A 59 -1.71 14.79 3.03
CA ASN A 59 -1.59 15.90 2.08
C ASN A 59 -2.94 16.17 1.43
N PRO A 60 -3.49 17.39 1.56
CA PRO A 60 -4.81 17.68 0.98
C PRO A 60 -4.87 17.48 -0.53
N SER A 61 -3.77 17.70 -1.25
CA SER A 61 -3.76 17.46 -2.68
C SER A 61 -3.87 15.98 -2.99
N ALA A 62 -3.29 15.12 -2.15
CA ALA A 62 -3.43 13.68 -2.30
C ALA A 62 -4.87 13.26 -2.00
N VAL A 63 -5.49 13.84 -0.99
CA VAL A 63 -6.89 13.58 -0.67
C VAL A 63 -7.77 13.93 -1.87
N ALA A 64 -7.54 15.11 -2.46
CA ALA A 64 -8.33 15.56 -3.60
C ALA A 64 -8.12 14.64 -4.81
N ALA A 65 -6.88 14.27 -5.08
CA ALA A 65 -6.58 13.42 -6.23
C ALA A 65 -7.22 12.05 -6.09
N MET A 66 -7.22 11.49 -4.88
CA MET A 66 -7.84 10.19 -4.64
C MET A 66 -9.36 10.27 -4.71
N ALA A 67 -9.93 11.37 -4.25
CA ALA A 67 -11.38 11.55 -4.33
C ALA A 67 -11.84 11.57 -5.79
N GLU A 68 -11.02 12.06 -6.70
CA GLU A 68 -11.35 12.07 -8.12
C GLU A 68 -11.59 10.67 -8.67
N VAL A 69 -10.96 9.67 -8.08
CA VAL A 69 -11.11 8.29 -8.53
C VAL A 69 -11.96 7.47 -7.55
N GLY A 70 -12.68 8.16 -6.67
CA GLY A 70 -13.66 7.50 -5.81
C GLY A 70 -13.10 6.88 -4.54
N ILE A 71 -11.89 7.25 -4.16
CA ILE A 71 -11.26 6.68 -2.96
C ILE A 71 -11.04 7.79 -1.93
N ASP A 72 -11.58 7.61 -0.74
CA ASP A 72 -11.49 8.61 0.32
C ASP A 72 -10.37 8.25 1.29
N ILE A 73 -9.32 9.05 1.32
CA ILE A 73 -8.25 8.90 2.30
C ILE A 73 -8.23 10.05 3.30
N SER A 74 -9.30 10.86 3.32
CA SER A 74 -9.34 12.04 4.18
C SER A 74 -9.34 11.72 5.66
N ARG A 75 -9.74 10.52 6.02
CA ARG A 75 -9.79 10.11 7.43
C ARG A 75 -8.53 9.42 7.91
N GLN A 76 -7.59 9.20 7.03
CA GLN A 76 -6.33 8.57 7.40
C GLN A 76 -5.43 9.57 8.11
N THR A 77 -4.53 9.06 8.93
CA THR A 77 -3.55 9.89 9.61
C THR A 77 -2.16 9.32 9.38
N PRO A 78 -1.15 10.18 9.28
CA PRO A 78 0.22 9.68 9.17
C PRO A 78 0.60 8.89 10.42
N LYS A 79 1.35 7.82 10.21
CA LYS A 79 1.78 6.92 11.29
C LYS A 79 3.28 6.73 11.24
N VAL A 80 3.88 6.58 12.41
CA VAL A 80 5.32 6.37 12.45
C VAL A 80 5.63 4.92 12.07
N LEU A 81 6.74 4.74 11.35
CA LEU A 81 7.23 3.42 11.01
C LEU A 81 7.72 2.71 12.26
N THR A 82 7.25 1.50 12.48
CA THR A 82 7.68 0.70 13.63
C THR A 82 8.25 -0.63 13.15
N THR A 83 9.11 -1.21 13.98
CA THR A 83 9.64 -2.53 13.72
C THR A 83 8.52 -3.56 13.63
N ASP A 84 7.53 -3.45 14.51
CA ASP A 84 6.41 -4.37 14.50
C ASP A 84 5.64 -4.34 13.19
N ALA A 85 5.44 -3.17 12.63
CA ALA A 85 4.73 -3.04 11.37
C ALA A 85 5.49 -3.75 10.25
N VAL A 86 6.82 -3.61 10.22
CA VAL A 86 7.63 -4.28 9.22
C VAL A 86 7.58 -5.80 9.43
N GLN A 87 7.74 -6.24 10.66
CA GLN A 87 7.76 -7.68 10.94
C GLN A 87 6.41 -8.34 10.66
N SER A 88 5.33 -7.62 10.82
CA SER A 88 3.99 -8.15 10.60
C SER A 88 3.58 -8.18 9.13
N SER A 89 4.38 -7.60 8.26
CA SER A 89 4.03 -7.49 6.85
C SER A 89 4.79 -8.50 6.01
N ASP A 90 4.13 -9.04 4.99
CA ASP A 90 4.77 -9.97 4.07
C ASP A 90 5.58 -9.23 3.02
N VAL A 91 5.09 -8.07 2.60
CA VAL A 91 5.74 -7.24 1.59
C VAL A 91 5.89 -5.84 2.14
N VAL A 92 7.07 -5.28 2.00
CA VAL A 92 7.32 -3.90 2.40
C VAL A 92 7.73 -3.12 1.16
N ILE A 93 7.02 -2.05 0.88
CA ILE A 93 7.26 -1.25 -0.31
C ILE A 93 7.69 0.14 0.11
N THR A 94 8.93 0.49 -0.18
CA THR A 94 9.45 1.80 0.16
C THR A 94 9.27 2.75 -1.01
N MET A 95 8.97 3.99 -0.71
CA MET A 95 8.65 4.99 -1.70
C MET A 95 9.43 6.27 -1.39
N GLY A 96 10.75 6.12 -1.30
CA GLY A 96 11.61 7.27 -1.06
C GLY A 96 12.08 7.45 0.36
N CYS A 97 11.92 6.45 1.23
CA CYS A 97 12.40 6.58 2.60
C CYS A 97 13.90 6.22 2.75
N GLY A 98 14.52 5.77 1.67
CA GLY A 98 15.94 5.46 1.69
C GLY A 98 16.27 4.33 2.66
N ASP A 99 17.29 4.53 3.48
CA ASP A 99 17.75 3.49 4.40
C ASP A 99 17.01 3.49 5.73
N ALA A 100 15.98 4.31 5.86
CA ALA A 100 15.27 4.41 7.13
C ALA A 100 14.43 3.19 7.46
N CYS A 101 14.10 2.37 6.46
CA CYS A 101 13.26 1.20 6.68
C CYS A 101 14.12 0.01 7.11
N PRO A 102 13.84 -0.60 8.27
CA PRO A 102 14.59 -1.77 8.69
C PRO A 102 14.33 -2.97 7.78
N ILE A 103 15.34 -3.81 7.59
CA ILE A 103 15.24 -4.96 6.72
C ILE A 103 15.32 -6.23 7.55
N PHE A 104 14.34 -7.10 7.41
CA PHE A 104 14.30 -8.38 8.11
C PHE A 104 14.31 -9.54 7.11
N PRO A 105 14.96 -10.64 7.44
CA PRO A 105 14.96 -11.81 6.56
C PRO A 105 13.54 -12.36 6.38
N GLY A 106 13.29 -12.94 5.24
CA GLY A 106 12.01 -13.57 4.99
C GLY A 106 10.91 -12.67 4.51
N LYS A 107 11.21 -11.39 4.35
CA LYS A 107 10.24 -10.44 3.83
C LYS A 107 10.58 -10.09 2.39
N ARG A 108 9.57 -9.73 1.63
CA ARG A 108 9.79 -9.24 0.28
C ARG A 108 9.84 -7.71 0.33
N TYR A 109 10.91 -7.15 -0.18
CA TYR A 109 11.08 -5.69 -0.20
C TYR A 109 11.07 -5.19 -1.63
N LEU A 110 10.30 -4.14 -1.86
CA LEU A 110 10.26 -3.47 -3.16
C LEU A 110 10.51 -1.98 -2.94
N ASP A 111 11.13 -1.34 -3.90
CA ASP A 111 11.36 0.11 -3.83
C ASP A 111 10.74 0.73 -5.08
N TRP A 112 9.72 1.54 -4.87
CA TRP A 112 9.03 2.23 -5.96
C TRP A 112 9.56 3.65 -6.05
N GLN A 113 10.19 3.97 -7.16
CA GLN A 113 10.73 5.31 -7.40
C GLN A 113 9.60 6.19 -7.91
N LEU A 114 9.21 7.16 -7.10
CA LEU A 114 8.10 8.05 -7.41
C LEU A 114 8.47 9.46 -6.99
N ASP A 115 7.96 10.44 -7.72
CA ASP A 115 8.14 11.83 -7.33
C ASP A 115 7.40 12.12 -6.04
N ASP A 116 7.94 13.05 -5.26
CA ASP A 116 7.33 13.42 -4.00
C ASP A 116 6.28 14.51 -4.23
N PRO A 117 5.02 14.27 -3.88
CA PRO A 117 3.99 15.28 -4.09
C PRO A 117 3.93 16.37 -3.04
N ALA A 118 4.82 16.34 -2.05
CA ALA A 118 4.78 17.32 -0.96
C ALA A 118 4.90 18.75 -1.52
N GLY A 119 4.02 19.60 -1.06
CA GLY A 119 4.04 21.00 -1.50
C GLY A 119 3.51 21.24 -2.89
N GLN A 120 3.02 20.22 -3.58
CA GLN A 120 2.51 20.35 -4.94
C GLN A 120 0.99 20.42 -4.94
N GLY A 121 0.44 21.03 -5.98
CA GLY A 121 -1.01 21.03 -6.16
C GLY A 121 -1.52 19.73 -6.73
N VAL A 122 -2.84 19.62 -6.83
CA VAL A 122 -3.47 18.37 -7.27
C VAL A 122 -3.04 17.99 -8.68
N GLU A 123 -2.76 18.96 -9.54
CA GLU A 123 -2.33 18.68 -10.90
C GLU A 123 -1.03 17.90 -10.95
N ALA A 124 -0.11 18.22 -10.04
CA ALA A 124 1.17 17.50 -9.99
C ALA A 124 1.01 16.14 -9.33
N VAL A 125 0.00 15.98 -8.48
CA VAL A 125 -0.24 14.73 -7.79
C VAL A 125 -0.91 13.71 -8.69
N ARG A 126 -1.72 14.15 -9.65
CA ARG A 126 -2.45 13.22 -10.52
C ARG A 126 -1.57 12.20 -11.23
N PRO A 127 -0.48 12.59 -11.90
CA PRO A 127 0.36 11.57 -12.54
C PRO A 127 1.03 10.64 -11.54
N ILE A 128 1.37 11.13 -10.36
CA ILE A 128 1.94 10.29 -9.31
C ILE A 128 0.89 9.28 -8.86
N ARG A 129 -0.34 9.73 -8.64
CA ARG A 129 -1.46 8.87 -8.29
C ARG A 129 -1.66 7.77 -9.33
N ASP A 130 -1.64 8.14 -10.60
CA ASP A 130 -1.89 7.19 -11.67
C ASP A 130 -0.77 6.15 -11.78
N GLU A 131 0.46 6.57 -11.56
CA GLU A 131 1.59 5.65 -11.55
C GLU A 131 1.47 4.68 -10.36
N ILE A 132 1.08 5.16 -9.21
CA ILE A 132 0.89 4.32 -8.04
C ILE A 132 -0.19 3.28 -8.32
N ARG A 133 -1.27 3.68 -8.97
CA ARG A 133 -2.35 2.76 -9.29
C ARG A 133 -1.86 1.60 -10.16
N VAL A 134 -1.07 1.89 -11.18
CA VAL A 134 -0.55 0.86 -12.06
C VAL A 134 0.33 -0.13 -11.28
N ARG A 135 1.17 0.39 -10.40
CA ARG A 135 2.04 -0.46 -9.60
C ARG A 135 1.25 -1.31 -8.60
N VAL A 136 0.22 -0.73 -8.01
CA VAL A 136 -0.63 -1.47 -7.07
C VAL A 136 -1.39 -2.58 -7.79
N GLU A 137 -1.88 -2.31 -8.99
CA GLU A 137 -2.59 -3.33 -9.77
C GLU A 137 -1.67 -4.50 -10.09
N ALA A 138 -0.43 -4.23 -10.47
CA ALA A 138 0.53 -5.27 -10.75
C ALA A 138 0.87 -6.07 -9.49
N LEU A 139 1.02 -5.39 -8.37
CA LEU A 139 1.30 -6.05 -7.10
C LEU A 139 0.13 -6.96 -6.71
N LEU A 140 -1.09 -6.48 -6.85
CA LEU A 140 -2.25 -7.26 -6.48
C LEU A 140 -2.35 -8.53 -7.32
N ALA A 141 -2.01 -8.46 -8.60
CA ALA A 141 -2.00 -9.64 -9.45
C ALA A 141 -1.00 -10.68 -8.97
N GLU A 142 0.11 -10.24 -8.38
CA GLU A 142 1.10 -11.16 -7.82
C GLU A 142 0.64 -11.75 -6.50
N LEU A 143 0.00 -10.94 -5.66
CA LEU A 143 -0.40 -11.38 -4.32
C LEU A 143 -1.63 -12.30 -4.36
N LEU A 144 -2.54 -12.03 -5.27
CA LEU A 144 -3.78 -12.79 -5.39
C LEU A 144 -3.94 -13.26 -6.83
N PRO A 145 -3.15 -14.25 -7.26
CA PRO A 145 -3.25 -14.74 -8.62
C PRO A 145 -4.69 -15.22 -8.88
N GLY A 146 -5.25 -14.82 -9.98
CA GLY A 146 -6.62 -15.15 -10.28
C GLY A 146 -7.65 -14.21 -9.70
N HIS A 147 -7.25 -13.29 -8.84
CA HIS A 147 -8.18 -12.29 -8.30
C HIS A 147 -8.61 -11.35 -9.43
N ARG A 148 -9.91 -11.14 -9.51
CA ARG A 148 -10.42 -10.22 -10.52
C ARG A 148 -10.47 -8.84 -9.89
N LEU A 149 -9.79 -7.89 -10.50
CA LEU A 149 -9.84 -6.53 -10.02
C LEU A 149 -11.25 -5.98 -10.19
N ALA A 150 -11.63 -5.11 -9.31
CA ALA A 150 -12.91 -4.46 -9.44
C ALA A 150 -12.92 -3.74 -10.78
N PRO A 151 -14.00 -3.85 -11.53
CA PRO A 151 -14.04 -3.20 -12.83
C PRO A 151 -13.92 -1.70 -12.64
N PRO A 152 -13.32 -1.05 -13.59
CA PRO A 152 -13.21 0.38 -13.51
C PRO A 152 -14.61 0.91 -13.49
N THR A 153 -14.86 1.69 -12.55
CA THR A 153 -16.14 2.23 -12.47
C THR A 153 -16.30 3.10 -13.56
N ALA A 154 -17.24 3.06 -14.03
CA ALA A 154 -17.45 3.93 -15.01
C ALA A 154 -16.49 3.65 -15.92
N GLY A 155 -16.30 2.66 -15.93
CA GLY A 155 -15.26 2.37 -16.77
C GLY A 155 -14.23 2.67 -15.98
#